data_f417882968a97d616c1d434feb2793c8
#
_entry.id   f417882968a97d616c1d434feb2793c8
#
_cell.length_a   1.000
_cell.length_b   1.000
_cell.length_c   1.000
_cell.angle_alpha   90.00
_cell.angle_beta   90.00
_cell.angle_gamma   90.00
#
_symmetry.space_group_name_H-M   'P 1'
#
loop_
_entity.id
_entity.type
_entity.pdbx_description
1 polymer ?
#
loop_
_entity_poly.entity_id
_entity_poly.type
_entity_poly.pdbx_seq_one_letter_code
_entity_poly.pdbx_strand_id
1 'polypeptide(L)' 'MWNKDEIKGKGKQISGAIKDKTGELIKNRKLEVEGEAERLAGKVQEKTGKARRKTSEAIVKTAKSIAGKL' A
#
# COMPACT_ATOMS: atom_id res chain seq x y z
N MET A 1 4.03 -7.65 -11.06
CA MET A 1 4.74 -6.38 -10.89
C MET A 1 3.96 -5.45 -9.99
N TRP A 2 4.62 -4.75 -9.08
CA TRP A 2 3.96 -3.83 -8.17
C TRP A 2 3.61 -2.53 -8.88
N ASN A 3 2.44 -1.98 -8.62
CA ASN A 3 2.04 -0.66 -9.13
C ASN A 3 2.52 0.44 -8.18
N LYS A 4 2.33 1.70 -8.58
CA LYS A 4 2.77 2.86 -7.78
C LYS A 4 2.15 2.90 -6.39
N ASP A 5 0.88 2.52 -6.24
CA ASP A 5 0.20 2.52 -4.94
C ASP A 5 0.80 1.49 -3.99
N GLU A 6 1.15 0.31 -4.49
CA GLU A 6 1.80 -0.72 -3.69
C GLU A 6 3.17 -0.27 -3.23
N ILE A 7 3.97 0.31 -4.12
CA ILE A 7 5.31 0.81 -3.82
C ILE A 7 5.25 1.96 -2.80
N LYS A 8 4.37 2.93 -3.03
CA LYS A 8 4.20 4.06 -2.10
C LYS A 8 3.68 3.59 -0.75
N GLY A 9 2.75 2.65 -0.74
CA GLY A 9 2.21 2.08 0.48
C GLY A 9 3.29 1.38 1.30
N LYS A 10 4.15 0.61 0.66
CA LYS A 10 5.29 -0.04 1.34
C LYS A 10 6.26 1.00 1.89
N GLY A 11 6.58 2.03 1.11
CA GLY A 11 7.44 3.13 1.55
C GLY A 11 6.90 3.84 2.78
N LYS A 12 5.60 4.11 2.82
CA LYS A 12 4.94 4.75 3.96
C LYS A 12 4.93 3.85 5.19
N GLN A 13 4.74 2.54 5.02
CA GLN A 13 4.80 1.60 6.12
C GLN A 13 6.18 1.56 6.77
N ILE A 14 7.23 1.54 5.95
CA ILE A 14 8.61 1.54 6.43
C ILE A 14 8.94 2.87 7.12
N SER A 15 8.62 3.99 6.48
CA SER A 15 8.85 5.32 7.04
C SER A 15 8.08 5.51 8.35
N GLY A 16 6.82 5.12 8.38
CA GLY A 16 5.99 5.20 9.58
C GLY A 16 6.52 4.34 10.73
N ALA A 17 6.98 3.13 10.42
CA ALA A 17 7.55 2.24 11.43
C ALA A 17 8.83 2.83 12.02
N ILE A 18 9.67 3.47 11.21
CA ILE A 18 10.89 4.14 11.67
C ILE A 18 10.54 5.31 12.59
N LYS A 19 9.56 6.13 12.21
CA LYS A 19 9.11 7.27 13.02
C LYS A 19 8.53 6.82 14.36
N ASP A 20 7.71 5.78 14.33
CA ASP A 20 7.08 5.21 15.53
C ASP A 20 8.17 4.73 16.50
N LYS A 21 9.14 3.95 16.00
CA LYS A 21 10.23 3.41 16.79
C LYS A 21 11.11 4.52 17.35
N THR A 22 11.45 5.50 16.53
CA THR A 22 12.24 6.66 16.95
C THR A 22 11.50 7.45 18.01
N GLY A 23 10.19 7.67 17.82
CA GLY A 23 9.35 8.37 18.78
C GLY A 23 9.35 7.68 20.14
N GLU A 24 9.26 6.34 20.15
CA GLU A 24 9.34 5.55 21.38
C GLU A 24 10.68 5.75 22.09
N LEU A 25 11.78 5.65 21.33
CA LEU A 25 13.13 5.73 21.88
C LEU A 25 13.43 7.08 22.53
N ILE A 26 12.98 8.18 21.93
CA ILE A 26 13.19 9.52 22.45
C ILE A 26 12.02 10.06 23.28
N LYS A 27 11.02 9.23 23.51
CA LYS A 27 9.80 9.57 24.25
C LYS A 27 9.05 10.77 23.64
N ASN A 28 9.02 10.82 22.30
CA ASN A 28 8.29 11.84 21.56
C ASN A 28 6.96 11.26 21.06
N ARG A 29 5.91 11.50 21.82
CA ARG A 29 4.58 10.97 21.54
C ARG A 29 4.03 11.42 20.19
N LYS A 30 4.28 12.68 19.84
CA LYS A 30 3.82 13.24 18.57
C LYS A 30 4.43 12.49 17.38
N LEU A 31 5.72 12.25 17.43
CA LEU A 31 6.44 11.52 16.37
C LEU A 31 5.96 10.07 16.29
N GLU A 32 5.73 9.45 17.42
CA GLU A 32 5.19 8.08 17.52
C GLU A 32 3.83 7.98 16.86
N VAL A 33 2.92 8.91 17.16
CA VAL A 33 1.58 8.96 16.58
C VAL A 33 1.63 9.23 15.08
N GLU A 34 2.50 10.15 14.65
CA GLU A 34 2.70 10.43 13.23
C GLU A 34 3.19 9.19 12.48
N GLY A 35 4.11 8.44 13.06
CA GLY A 35 4.61 7.18 12.50
C GLY A 35 3.54 6.14 12.35
N GLU A 36 2.70 5.96 13.37
CA GLU A 36 1.58 5.03 13.31
C GLU A 36 0.59 5.41 12.22
N ALA A 37 0.23 6.69 12.14
CA ALA A 37 -0.71 7.18 11.14
C ALA A 37 -0.15 6.97 9.72
N GLU A 38 1.14 7.25 9.51
CA GLU A 38 1.79 7.07 8.22
C GLU A 38 1.84 5.59 7.82
N ARG A 39 2.15 4.71 8.77
CA ARG A 39 2.18 3.27 8.54
C ARG A 39 0.79 2.74 8.13
N LEU A 40 -0.25 3.17 8.82
CA LEU A 40 -1.63 2.78 8.51
C LEU A 40 -2.07 3.31 7.15
N ALA A 41 -1.74 4.56 6.84
CA ALA A 41 -2.03 5.16 5.53
C ALA A 41 -1.35 4.38 4.41
N GLY A 42 -0.09 3.99 4.62
CA GLY A 42 0.66 3.17 3.66
C GLY A 42 0.03 1.80 3.46
N LYS A 43 -0.43 1.18 4.53
CA LYS A 43 -1.08 -0.13 4.47
C LYS A 43 -2.39 -0.07 3.66
N VAL A 44 -3.20 0.96 3.88
CA VAL A 44 -4.42 1.18 3.10
C VAL A 44 -4.08 1.41 1.63
N GLN A 45 -3.09 2.23 1.33
CA GLN A 45 -2.66 2.51 -0.03
C GLN A 45 -2.15 1.24 -0.74
N GLU A 46 -1.39 0.41 -0.04
CA GLU A 46 -0.93 -0.88 -0.57
C GLU A 46 -2.10 -1.80 -0.92
N LYS A 47 -3.08 -1.91 -0.03
CA LYS A 47 -4.27 -2.73 -0.28
C LYS A 47 -5.08 -2.21 -1.46
N THR A 48 -5.21 -0.90 -1.58
CA THR A 48 -5.89 -0.27 -2.73
C THR A 48 -5.16 -0.59 -4.03
N GLY A 49 -3.83 -0.51 -4.03
CA GLY A 49 -3.02 -0.85 -5.20
C GLY A 49 -3.18 -2.31 -5.61
N LYS A 50 -3.19 -3.23 -4.65
CA LYS A 50 -3.41 -4.66 -4.91
C LYS A 50 -4.80 -4.92 -5.47
N ALA A 51 -5.83 -4.27 -4.93
CA ALA A 51 -7.19 -4.40 -5.41
C ALA A 51 -7.32 -3.92 -6.85
N ARG A 52 -6.71 -2.79 -7.19
CA ARG A 52 -6.70 -2.26 -8.57
C ARG A 52 -6.01 -3.23 -9.52
N ARG A 53 -4.88 -3.80 -9.13
CA ARG A 53 -4.15 -4.76 -9.95
C ARG A 53 -4.99 -6.02 -10.22
N LYS A 54 -5.62 -6.57 -9.19
CA LYS A 54 -6.47 -7.75 -9.34
C LYS A 54 -7.68 -7.48 -10.24
N THR A 55 -8.29 -6.32 -10.12
CA THR A 55 -9.41 -5.90 -10.96
C THR A 55 -8.96 -5.81 -12.43
N SER A 56 -7.81 -5.18 -12.70
CA SER A 56 -7.26 -5.08 -14.04
C SER A 56 -6.98 -6.45 -14.64
N GLU A 57 -6.39 -7.36 -13.87
CA GLU A 57 -6.12 -8.73 -14.31
C GLU A 57 -7.40 -9.47 -14.65
N ALA A 58 -8.45 -9.32 -13.85
CA ALA A 58 -9.75 -9.94 -14.09
C ALA A 58 -10.40 -9.41 -15.36
N ILE A 59 -10.32 -8.11 -15.60
CA ILE A 59 -10.84 -7.47 -16.83
C ILE A 59 -10.11 -8.00 -18.05
N VAL A 60 -8.78 -8.09 -18.01
CA VAL A 60 -7.96 -8.62 -19.12
C VAL A 60 -8.33 -10.06 -19.41
N LYS A 61 -8.44 -10.91 -18.39
CA LYS A 61 -8.84 -12.32 -18.56
C LYS A 61 -10.20 -12.45 -19.21
N THR A 62 -11.17 -11.64 -18.76
CA THR A 62 -12.52 -11.66 -19.32
C THR A 62 -12.51 -11.23 -20.79
N ALA A 63 -11.76 -10.16 -21.12
CA ALA A 63 -11.63 -9.69 -22.49
C ALA A 63 -11.01 -10.74 -23.40
N LYS A 64 -9.96 -11.41 -22.95
CA LYS A 64 -9.31 -12.50 -23.71
C LYS A 64 -10.26 -13.68 -23.93
N SER A 65 -11.04 -14.04 -22.93
CA SER A 65 -12.02 -15.12 -23.01
C SER A 65 -13.09 -14.82 -24.06
N ILE A 66 -13.61 -13.59 -24.06
CA ILE A 66 -14.59 -13.14 -25.04
C ILE A 66 -14.01 -13.14 -26.45
N ALA A 67 -12.82 -12.56 -26.61
CA ALA A 67 -12.13 -12.50 -27.91
C ALA A 67 -11.86 -13.91 -28.47
N GLY A 68 -11.51 -14.85 -27.61
CA GLY A 68 -11.25 -16.23 -28.00
C GLY A 68 -12.47 -16.98 -28.48
N LYS A 69 -13.67 -16.52 -28.16
CA LYS A 69 -14.94 -17.11 -28.57
C LYS A 69 -15.51 -16.52 -29.86
N LEU A 70 -15.00 -15.41 -30.27
CA LEU A 70 -15.41 -14.74 -31.52
C LEU A 70 -14.68 -15.32 -32.72
#